data_059af2fec900fc513bfe4468fd7cb7aa
#
_entry.id   059af2fec900fc513bfe4468fd7cb7aa
#
_cell.length_a   1.000
_cell.length_b   1.000
_cell.length_c   1.000
_cell.angle_alpha   90.00
_cell.angle_beta   90.00
_cell.angle_gamma   90.00
#
_symmetry.space_group_name_H-M   'P 1'
#
loop_
_entity.id
_entity.type
_entity.pdbx_description
1 polymer ?
#
loop_
_entity_poly.entity_id
_entity_poly.type
_entity_poly.pdbx_seq_one_letter_code
_entity_poly.pdbx_strand_id
1 'polypeptide(L)' 'MDKIDNLDKKILSILSKNARIPFKDVAAECGVSRAAIHQRVQRLIEAG' A
#
# COMPACT_ATOMS: atom_id res chain seq x y z
N MET A 1 11.85 -10.59 12.72
CA MET A 1 11.75 -9.30 12.09
C MET A 1 10.50 -9.15 11.27
N ASP A 2 9.81 -8.18 11.56
CA ASP A 2 8.55 -7.96 10.92
C ASP A 2 8.72 -7.37 9.53
N LYS A 3 7.94 -7.84 8.61
CA LYS A 3 7.99 -7.37 7.23
C LYS A 3 7.01 -6.28 6.94
N ILE A 4 6.04 -6.09 7.80
CA ILE A 4 4.98 -5.13 7.57
C ILE A 4 5.25 -3.91 8.42
N ASP A 5 5.51 -2.79 7.78
CA ASP A 5 5.73 -1.54 8.50
C ASP A 5 4.48 -0.67 8.45
N ASN A 6 4.60 0.54 8.98
CA ASN A 6 3.45 1.42 9.10
C ASN A 6 2.85 1.76 7.75
N LEU A 7 3.69 1.92 6.74
CA LEU A 7 3.20 2.22 5.40
C LEU A 7 2.38 1.06 4.86
N ASP A 8 2.87 -0.16 5.02
CA ASP A 8 2.15 -1.34 4.56
C ASP A 8 0.80 -1.46 5.25
N LYS A 9 0.77 -1.22 6.54
CA LYS A 9 -0.48 -1.29 7.28
C LYS A 9 -1.47 -0.25 6.79
N LYS A 10 -0.99 0.94 6.48
CA LYS A 10 -1.86 1.99 5.98
C LYS A 10 -2.41 1.63 4.62
N ILE A 11 -1.58 1.07 3.75
CA ILE A 11 -2.04 0.64 2.44
C ILE A 11 -3.12 -0.43 2.58
N LEU A 12 -2.88 -1.42 3.41
CA LEU A 12 -3.85 -2.49 3.62
C LEU A 12 -5.16 -1.96 4.18
N SER A 13 -5.07 -1.01 5.09
CA SER A 13 -6.25 -0.40 5.67
C SER A 13 -7.09 0.31 4.60
N ILE A 14 -6.42 1.07 3.75
CA ILE A 14 -7.11 1.79 2.68
C ILE A 14 -7.77 0.83 1.71
N LEU A 15 -7.04 -0.20 1.29
CA LEU A 15 -7.56 -1.17 0.34
C LEU A 15 -8.69 -2.00 0.94
N SER A 16 -8.63 -2.22 2.24
CA SER A 16 -9.69 -2.94 2.93
C SER A 16 -11.01 -2.17 2.88
N LYS A 17 -10.92 -0.86 2.95
CA LYS A 17 -12.12 -0.03 2.90
C LYS A 17 -12.61 0.21 1.48
N ASN A 18 -11.69 0.27 0.54
CA ASN A 18 -12.03 0.59 -0.83
C ASN A 18 -11.07 -0.11 -1.78
N ALA A 19 -11.41 -1.35 -2.13
CA ALA A 19 -10.54 -2.19 -2.95
C ALA A 19 -10.35 -1.65 -4.36
N ARG A 20 -11.19 -0.72 -4.79
CA ARG A 20 -11.10 -0.18 -6.14
C ARG A 20 -10.41 1.15 -6.21
N ILE A 21 -9.89 1.62 -5.10
CA ILE A 21 -9.21 2.92 -5.08
C ILE A 21 -7.98 2.87 -5.98
N PRO A 22 -7.75 3.88 -6.83
CA PRO A 22 -6.54 3.92 -7.65
C PRO A 22 -5.31 4.08 -6.79
N PHE A 23 -4.19 3.55 -7.28
CA PHE A 23 -2.92 3.68 -6.56
C PHE A 23 -2.55 5.14 -6.35
N LYS A 24 -2.92 5.99 -7.28
CA LYS A 24 -2.68 7.42 -7.17
C LYS A 24 -3.30 7.98 -5.90
N ASP A 25 -4.51 7.57 -5.60
CA ASP A 25 -5.21 8.04 -4.42
C ASP A 25 -4.61 7.43 -3.15
N VAL A 26 -4.23 6.16 -3.22
CA VAL A 26 -3.57 5.52 -2.08
C VAL A 26 -2.27 6.25 -1.77
N ALA A 27 -1.52 6.61 -2.79
CA ALA A 27 -0.26 7.32 -2.59
C ALA A 27 -0.50 8.68 -1.93
N ALA A 28 -1.53 9.38 -2.37
CA ALA A 28 -1.87 10.67 -1.77
C ALA A 28 -2.23 10.53 -0.31
N GLU A 29 -2.98 9.50 0.02
CA GLU A 29 -3.36 9.25 1.41
C GLU A 29 -2.14 8.94 2.27
N CYS A 30 -1.20 8.21 1.71
CA CYS A 30 -0.01 7.81 2.45
C CYS A 30 1.11 8.85 2.42
N GLY A 31 0.98 9.86 1.57
CA GLY A 31 2.01 10.88 1.47
C GLY A 31 3.28 10.40 0.79
N VAL A 32 3.16 9.45 -0.14
CA VAL A 32 4.30 8.91 -0.86
C VAL A 32 3.99 8.90 -2.35
N SER A 33 4.99 8.56 -3.16
CA SER A 33 4.79 8.50 -4.60
C SER A 33 4.00 7.26 -4.99
N ARG A 34 3.39 7.33 -6.17
CA ARG A 34 2.66 6.18 -6.70
C ARG A 34 3.59 4.99 -6.92
N ALA A 35 4.81 5.26 -7.34
CA ALA A 35 5.78 4.20 -7.55
C ALA A 35 6.08 3.46 -6.25
N ALA A 36 6.15 4.19 -5.15
CA ALA A 36 6.39 3.56 -3.85
C ALA A 36 5.23 2.64 -3.47
N ILE A 37 4.00 3.06 -3.74
CA ILE A 37 2.84 2.23 -3.47
C ILE A 37 2.89 0.97 -4.32
N HIS A 38 3.23 1.12 -5.59
CA HIS A 38 3.32 -0.02 -6.49
C HIS A 38 4.31 -1.05 -6.00
N GLN A 39 5.48 -0.59 -5.56
CA GLN A 39 6.50 -1.49 -5.05
C GLN A 39 6.04 -2.21 -3.79
N ARG A 40 5.37 -1.49 -2.89
CA ARG A 40 4.92 -2.10 -1.65
C ARG A 40 3.85 -3.14 -1.90
N VAL A 41 2.89 -2.83 -2.75
CA VAL A 41 1.83 -3.78 -3.07
C VAL A 41 2.43 -5.02 -3.72
N GLN A 42 3.39 -4.85 -4.61
CA GLN A 42 4.02 -5.97 -5.27
C GLN A 42 4.75 -6.87 -4.27
N ARG A 43 5.43 -6.27 -3.30
CA ARG A 43 6.09 -7.04 -2.26
C ARG A 43 5.10 -7.83 -1.42
N LEU A 44 3.98 -7.24 -1.11
CA LEU A 44 2.96 -7.92 -0.34
C LEU A 44 2.40 -9.12 -1.09
N ILE A 45 2.21 -8.96 -2.38
CA ILE A 45 1.72 -10.07 -3.22
C ILE A 45 2.75 -11.19 -3.27
N GLU A 46 4.01 -10.84 -3.46
CA GLU A 46 5.06 -11.86 -3.57
C GLU A 46 5.30 -12.56 -2.24
N ALA A 47 5.18 -11.84 -1.15
CA ALA A 47 5.39 -12.43 0.16
C ALA A 47 4.23 -13.33 0.58
N GLY A 48 3.06 -12.99 0.09
CA GLY A 48 1.87 -13.67 0.50
C GLY A 48 1.61 -14.95 -0.16
#